data_8884becff3ee3a21d522389957b1c1c7
#
_entry.id   8884becff3ee3a21d522389957b1c1c7
#
_cell.length_a   1.000
_cell.length_b   1.000
_cell.length_c   1.000
_cell.angle_alpha   90.00
_cell.angle_beta   90.00
_cell.angle_gamma   90.00
#
_symmetry.space_group_name_H-M   'P 1'
#
loop_
_entity.id
_entity.type
_entity.pdbx_description
1 polymer ?
#
loop_
_entity_poly.entity_id
_entity_poly.type
_entity_poly.pdbx_seq_one_letter_code
_entity_poly.pdbx_strand_id
1 'polypeptide(L)'
;QVRGALAIVGLDGVTQFTDALEGLLEDFEQGKVPAEETSTKAVLEALDAVRHYLDDLINGEPNQPLRLMPIYGRILTIRGQKRISATDLFFPDLSLRPPRRGATQALSRGELQQLLKTQRARFQRGLLSWLRNPKDLSGVSEMLDVTRRVEATQELASARAFWWVATGMLTALSEGALPAEVDVKQLCARIDLQIRRLLEG
;
A
#
# COMPACT_ATOMS: atom_id res chain seq x y z
N GLN A 1 -28.60 5.85 -6.62
CA GLN A 1 -28.20 6.52 -7.88
C GLN A 1 -26.75 7.03 -7.84
N VAL A 2 -26.25 7.61 -6.76
CA VAL A 2 -24.87 8.12 -6.63
C VAL A 2 -23.85 7.01 -6.78
N ARG A 3 -24.08 5.84 -6.15
CA ARG A 3 -23.24 4.65 -6.21
C ARG A 3 -22.92 4.21 -7.64
N GLY A 4 -23.95 4.13 -8.51
CA GLY A 4 -23.77 3.74 -9.90
C GLY A 4 -22.88 4.71 -10.68
N ALA A 5 -23.00 6.01 -10.42
CA ALA A 5 -22.18 7.03 -11.06
C ALA A 5 -20.70 6.93 -10.62
N LEU A 6 -20.42 6.71 -9.33
CA LEU A 6 -19.06 6.54 -8.80
C LEU A 6 -18.36 5.29 -9.37
N ALA A 7 -19.08 4.18 -9.48
CA ALA A 7 -18.54 2.95 -10.08
C ALA A 7 -18.22 3.12 -11.57
N ILE A 8 -19.04 3.86 -12.33
CA ILE A 8 -18.80 4.14 -13.75
C ILE A 8 -17.54 5.00 -13.96
N VAL A 9 -17.24 5.90 -13.03
CA VAL A 9 -16.05 6.78 -13.08
C VAL A 9 -14.78 6.07 -12.58
N GLY A 10 -14.89 4.83 -12.06
CA GLY A 10 -13.74 4.07 -11.58
C GLY A 10 -13.24 4.53 -10.21
N LEU A 11 -14.13 5.07 -9.37
CA LEU A 11 -13.81 5.47 -7.99
C LEU A 11 -14.15 4.36 -6.99
N ASP A 12 -13.53 3.18 -7.17
CA ASP A 12 -13.85 1.97 -6.41
C ASP A 12 -13.76 2.16 -4.90
N GLY A 13 -12.75 2.86 -4.41
CA GLY A 13 -12.61 3.12 -2.98
C GLY A 13 -13.69 4.04 -2.41
N VAL A 14 -14.16 5.03 -3.17
CA VAL A 14 -15.29 5.88 -2.78
C VAL A 14 -16.60 5.08 -2.85
N THR A 15 -16.74 4.22 -3.85
CA THR A 15 -17.88 3.29 -3.96
C THR A 15 -17.95 2.39 -2.72
N GLN A 16 -16.84 1.78 -2.33
CA GLN A 16 -16.75 0.94 -1.12
C GLN A 16 -17.10 1.73 0.16
N PHE A 17 -16.65 2.98 0.25
CA PHE A 17 -16.99 3.85 1.37
C PHE A 17 -18.48 4.18 1.42
N THR A 18 -19.08 4.52 0.26
CA THR A 18 -20.51 4.84 0.18
C THR A 18 -21.38 3.63 0.46
N ASP A 19 -20.96 2.43 0.04
CA ASP A 19 -21.65 1.17 0.38
C ASP A 19 -21.71 0.94 1.90
N ALA A 20 -20.63 1.25 2.62
CA ALA A 20 -20.62 1.16 4.07
C ALA A 20 -21.55 2.17 4.72
N LEU A 21 -21.62 3.38 4.17
CA LEU A 21 -22.51 4.45 4.64
C LEU A 21 -23.99 4.11 4.38
N GLU A 22 -24.32 3.66 3.16
CA GLU A 22 -25.67 3.18 2.80
C GLU A 22 -26.12 2.06 3.74
N GLY A 23 -25.23 1.08 4.00
CA GLY A 23 -25.53 0.01 4.94
C GLY A 23 -25.74 0.48 6.37
N LEU A 24 -25.11 1.56 6.84
CA LEU A 24 -25.40 2.16 8.15
C LEU A 24 -26.80 2.80 8.16
N LEU A 25 -27.19 3.47 7.07
CA LEU A 25 -28.53 4.06 6.96
C LEU A 25 -29.61 2.97 6.94
N GLU A 26 -29.36 1.87 6.23
CA GLU A 26 -30.25 0.70 6.25
C GLU A 26 -30.36 0.08 7.64
N ASP A 27 -29.26 0.01 8.39
CA ASP A 27 -29.23 -0.52 9.75
C ASP A 27 -30.05 0.40 10.73
N PHE A 28 -30.10 1.73 10.48
CA PHE A 28 -30.99 2.64 11.17
C PHE A 28 -32.47 2.39 10.84
N GLU A 29 -32.81 2.26 9.56
CA GLU A 29 -34.18 2.01 9.11
C GLU A 29 -34.72 0.68 9.65
N GLN A 30 -33.85 -0.32 9.77
CA GLN A 30 -34.19 -1.65 10.29
C GLN A 30 -34.15 -1.72 11.82
N GLY A 31 -33.79 -0.64 12.52
CA GLY A 31 -33.66 -0.61 13.98
C GLY A 31 -32.52 -1.48 14.54
N LYS A 32 -31.57 -1.89 13.70
CA LYS A 32 -30.39 -2.67 14.13
C LYS A 32 -29.38 -1.81 14.88
N VAL A 33 -29.26 -0.57 14.48
CA VAL A 33 -28.40 0.44 15.11
C VAL A 33 -29.30 1.60 15.56
N PRO A 34 -29.22 2.06 16.82
CA PRO A 34 -29.98 3.21 17.26
C PRO A 34 -29.46 4.50 16.61
N ALA A 35 -30.38 5.35 16.14
CA ALA A 35 -30.06 6.66 15.57
C ALA A 35 -29.78 7.68 16.69
N GLU A 36 -28.73 7.44 17.47
CA GLU A 36 -28.26 8.32 18.51
C GLU A 36 -27.43 9.48 17.96
N GLU A 37 -27.15 10.48 18.78
CA GLU A 37 -26.37 11.66 18.39
C GLU A 37 -24.99 11.27 17.80
N THR A 38 -24.31 10.29 18.42
CA THR A 38 -22.99 9.82 17.98
C THR A 38 -23.02 9.15 16.62
N SER A 39 -24.01 8.31 16.35
CA SER A 39 -24.17 7.60 15.08
C SER A 39 -24.66 8.53 13.96
N THR A 40 -25.57 9.46 14.28
CA THR A 40 -26.04 10.47 13.33
C THR A 40 -24.91 11.44 12.95
N LYS A 41 -24.09 11.86 13.92
CA LYS A 41 -22.91 12.68 13.67
C LYS A 41 -21.92 11.99 12.73
N ALA A 42 -21.70 10.68 12.91
CA ALA A 42 -20.82 9.91 12.03
C ALA A 42 -21.33 9.90 10.57
N VAL A 43 -22.64 9.84 10.34
CA VAL A 43 -23.24 9.95 8.98
C VAL A 43 -22.95 11.33 8.38
N LEU A 44 -23.17 12.41 9.13
CA LEU A 44 -22.90 13.76 8.64
C LEU A 44 -21.44 13.97 8.31
N GLU A 45 -20.53 13.52 9.17
CA GLU A 45 -19.09 13.56 8.92
C GLU A 45 -18.70 12.73 7.69
N ALA A 46 -19.35 11.59 7.46
CA ALA A 46 -19.10 10.75 6.30
C ALA A 46 -19.53 11.43 4.99
N LEU A 47 -20.70 12.05 4.97
CA LEU A 47 -21.19 12.80 3.81
C LEU A 47 -20.27 13.99 3.48
N ASP A 48 -19.83 14.71 4.52
CA ASP A 48 -18.92 15.84 4.35
C ASP A 48 -17.54 15.39 3.86
N ALA A 49 -17.03 14.26 4.36
CA ALA A 49 -15.77 13.67 3.91
C ALA A 49 -15.81 13.25 2.44
N VAL A 50 -16.91 12.62 1.99
CA VAL A 50 -17.07 12.27 0.57
C VAL A 50 -17.13 13.52 -0.29
N ARG A 51 -17.85 14.55 0.13
CA ARG A 51 -17.93 15.82 -0.59
C ARG A 51 -16.53 16.43 -0.76
N HIS A 52 -15.80 16.60 0.34
CA HIS A 52 -14.43 17.15 0.28
C HIS A 52 -13.49 16.29 -0.57
N TYR A 53 -13.60 14.96 -0.46
CA TYR A 53 -12.78 14.06 -1.26
C TYR A 53 -13.04 14.22 -2.76
N LEU A 54 -14.30 14.36 -3.17
CA LEU A 54 -14.67 14.60 -4.57
C LEU A 54 -14.23 15.98 -5.05
N ASP A 55 -14.34 17.02 -4.19
CA ASP A 55 -13.84 18.37 -4.49
C ASP A 55 -12.31 18.35 -4.67
N ASP A 56 -11.56 17.63 -3.83
CA ASP A 56 -10.12 17.42 -3.97
C ASP A 56 -9.76 16.78 -5.31
N LEU A 57 -10.50 15.72 -5.73
CA LEU A 57 -10.29 15.07 -7.03
C LEU A 57 -10.54 16.02 -8.21
N ILE A 58 -11.58 16.85 -8.14
CA ILE A 58 -11.87 17.87 -9.17
C ILE A 58 -10.72 18.88 -9.26
N ASN A 59 -10.08 19.20 -8.12
CA ASN A 59 -8.94 20.10 -8.04
C ASN A 59 -7.61 19.45 -8.45
N GLY A 60 -7.62 18.17 -8.86
CA GLY A 60 -6.44 17.46 -9.35
C GLY A 60 -5.64 16.71 -8.28
N GLU A 61 -6.16 16.62 -7.05
CA GLU A 61 -5.54 15.79 -6.03
C GLU A 61 -5.59 14.29 -6.40
N PRO A 62 -4.61 13.48 -6.00
CA PRO A 62 -4.57 12.08 -6.36
C PRO A 62 -5.69 11.28 -5.70
N ASN A 63 -6.21 10.28 -6.43
CA ASN A 63 -7.22 9.34 -5.93
C ASN A 63 -6.62 8.41 -4.86
N GLN A 64 -6.78 8.77 -3.59
CA GLN A 64 -6.25 8.07 -2.42
C GLN A 64 -7.36 7.77 -1.40
N PRO A 65 -8.22 6.77 -1.64
CA PRO A 65 -9.36 6.47 -0.77
C PRO A 65 -9.00 6.14 0.68
N LEU A 66 -7.75 5.72 0.94
CA LEU A 66 -7.23 5.50 2.30
C LEU A 66 -7.36 6.74 3.21
N ARG A 67 -7.45 7.95 2.65
CA ARG A 67 -7.73 9.18 3.42
C ARG A 67 -9.08 9.14 4.13
N LEU A 68 -10.03 8.35 3.63
CA LEU A 68 -11.36 8.16 4.24
C LEU A 68 -11.37 7.08 5.34
N MET A 69 -10.27 6.36 5.54
CA MET A 69 -10.18 5.21 6.45
C MET A 69 -10.62 5.50 7.90
N PRO A 70 -10.28 6.65 8.52
CA PRO A 70 -10.71 6.94 9.89
C PRO A 70 -12.23 6.99 10.05
N ILE A 71 -12.94 7.58 9.08
CA ILE A 71 -14.42 7.68 9.10
C ILE A 71 -15.04 6.35 8.70
N TYR A 72 -14.48 5.68 7.69
CA TYR A 72 -14.87 4.33 7.29
C TYR A 72 -14.84 3.35 8.47
N GLY A 73 -13.73 3.33 9.21
CA GLY A 73 -13.59 2.49 10.38
C GLY A 73 -14.63 2.80 11.46
N ARG A 74 -14.99 4.08 11.68
CA ARG A 74 -16.05 4.47 12.61
C ARG A 74 -17.41 3.95 12.17
N ILE A 75 -17.77 4.08 10.88
CA ILE A 75 -19.01 3.53 10.32
C ILE A 75 -19.11 2.03 10.57
N LEU A 76 -18.05 1.28 10.23
CA LEU A 76 -18.03 -0.16 10.43
C LEU A 76 -18.12 -0.57 11.91
N THR A 77 -17.49 0.19 12.80
CA THR A 77 -17.57 -0.02 14.25
C THR A 77 -19.00 0.17 14.75
N ILE A 78 -19.69 1.23 14.32
CA ILE A 78 -21.11 1.49 14.67
C ILE A 78 -22.00 0.35 14.18
N ARG A 79 -21.74 -0.22 13.01
CA ARG A 79 -22.42 -1.39 12.44
C ARG A 79 -22.04 -2.72 13.11
N GLY A 80 -21.19 -2.69 14.14
CA GLY A 80 -20.75 -3.88 14.88
C GLY A 80 -19.78 -4.78 14.12
N GLN A 81 -19.14 -4.30 13.05
CA GLN A 81 -18.15 -5.07 12.31
C GLN A 81 -16.84 -5.14 13.09
N LYS A 82 -16.34 -6.36 13.30
CA LYS A 82 -15.12 -6.62 14.10
C LYS A 82 -13.83 -6.53 13.30
N ARG A 83 -13.89 -6.66 11.97
CA ARG A 83 -12.72 -6.60 11.09
C ARG A 83 -12.79 -5.34 10.25
N ILE A 84 -11.84 -4.47 10.46
CA ILE A 84 -11.63 -3.23 9.70
C ILE A 84 -10.20 -3.30 9.20
N SER A 85 -10.02 -3.25 7.88
CA SER A 85 -8.71 -3.36 7.26
C SER A 85 -8.46 -2.19 6.33
N ALA A 86 -7.24 -1.64 6.34
CA ALA A 86 -6.84 -0.63 5.36
C ALA A 86 -6.95 -1.13 3.91
N THR A 87 -6.92 -2.46 3.70
CA THR A 87 -7.12 -3.07 2.38
C THR A 87 -8.52 -2.85 1.82
N ASP A 88 -9.51 -2.55 2.67
CA ASP A 88 -10.89 -2.33 2.25
C ASP A 88 -11.03 -1.08 1.35
N LEU A 89 -10.17 -0.06 1.57
CA LEU A 89 -10.10 1.16 0.78
C LEU A 89 -8.80 1.28 -0.04
N PHE A 90 -8.05 0.19 -0.18
CA PHE A 90 -6.80 0.19 -0.93
C PHE A 90 -7.02 -0.24 -2.38
N PHE A 91 -7.19 0.73 -3.26
CA PHE A 91 -7.36 0.55 -4.70
C PHE A 91 -6.18 1.20 -5.46
N PRO A 92 -4.99 0.58 -5.47
CA PRO A 92 -3.83 1.13 -6.16
C PRO A 92 -4.00 1.04 -7.67
N ASP A 93 -3.43 2.00 -8.40
CA ASP A 93 -3.33 1.92 -9.85
C ASP A 93 -2.33 0.82 -10.25
N LEU A 94 -2.85 -0.34 -10.60
CA LEU A 94 -2.06 -1.48 -11.05
C LEU A 94 -1.59 -1.34 -12.52
N SER A 95 -1.97 -0.28 -13.23
CA SER A 95 -1.48 0.01 -14.59
C SER A 95 -0.08 0.61 -14.60
N LEU A 96 0.35 1.22 -13.50
CA LEU A 96 1.67 1.81 -13.35
C LEU A 96 2.78 0.78 -13.63
N ARG A 97 3.78 1.22 -14.36
CA ARG A 97 4.93 0.40 -14.74
C ARG A 97 6.23 1.11 -14.39
N PRO A 98 7.29 0.36 -14.05
CA PRO A 98 8.60 0.95 -13.86
C PRO A 98 9.07 1.65 -15.13
N PRO A 99 9.83 2.74 -15.03
CA PRO A 99 10.36 3.48 -16.16
C PRO A 99 11.08 2.55 -17.14
N ARG A 100 10.98 2.85 -18.45
CA ARG A 100 11.74 2.11 -19.48
C ARG A 100 13.22 2.28 -19.20
N ARG A 101 13.96 1.19 -19.31
CA ARG A 101 15.43 1.20 -19.28
C ARG A 101 15.99 0.94 -20.67
N GLY A 102 17.18 1.51 -20.94
CA GLY A 102 18.00 1.11 -22.07
C GLY A 102 18.43 -0.36 -21.96
N ALA A 103 18.98 -0.91 -23.04
CA ALA A 103 19.51 -2.28 -23.05
C ALA A 103 20.55 -2.44 -21.94
N THR A 104 20.34 -3.36 -21.04
CA THR A 104 21.31 -3.80 -20.03
C THR A 104 22.06 -5.00 -20.57
N GLN A 105 23.36 -5.08 -20.29
CA GLN A 105 24.13 -6.27 -20.61
C GLN A 105 23.54 -7.47 -19.85
N ALA A 106 23.13 -8.49 -20.61
CA ALA A 106 22.60 -9.72 -20.01
C ALA A 106 23.72 -10.44 -19.25
N LEU A 107 23.46 -10.75 -17.98
CA LEU A 107 24.36 -11.57 -17.17
C LEU A 107 24.17 -13.05 -17.53
N SER A 108 25.24 -13.82 -17.55
CA SER A 108 25.14 -15.27 -17.58
C SER A 108 24.41 -15.79 -16.34
N ARG A 109 23.83 -16.98 -16.42
CA ARG A 109 23.12 -17.59 -15.27
C ARG A 109 24.02 -17.69 -14.02
N GLY A 110 25.29 -18.03 -14.20
CA GLY A 110 26.24 -18.14 -13.10
C GLY A 110 26.57 -16.79 -12.44
N GLU A 111 26.78 -15.76 -13.26
CA GLU A 111 27.00 -14.39 -12.78
C GLU A 111 25.78 -13.85 -12.03
N LEU A 112 24.58 -14.08 -12.55
CA LEU A 112 23.35 -13.69 -11.90
C LEU A 112 23.18 -14.38 -10.54
N GLN A 113 23.41 -15.69 -10.46
CA GLN A 113 23.32 -16.43 -9.18
C GLN A 113 24.34 -15.91 -8.17
N GLN A 114 25.57 -15.67 -8.56
CA GLN A 114 26.60 -15.13 -7.69
C GLN A 114 26.25 -13.72 -7.20
N LEU A 115 25.74 -12.88 -8.09
CA LEU A 115 25.29 -11.54 -7.74
C LEU A 115 24.15 -11.61 -6.72
N LEU A 116 23.08 -12.38 -7.01
CA LEU A 116 21.93 -12.50 -6.13
C LEU A 116 22.30 -13.06 -4.76
N LYS A 117 23.22 -14.05 -4.69
CA LYS A 117 23.75 -14.57 -3.43
C LYS A 117 24.42 -13.49 -2.58
N THR A 118 25.26 -12.68 -3.23
CA THR A 118 25.96 -11.57 -2.58
C THR A 118 24.97 -10.49 -2.14
N GLN A 119 24.02 -10.12 -2.99
CA GLN A 119 23.01 -9.11 -2.67
C GLN A 119 22.10 -9.57 -1.53
N ARG A 120 21.70 -10.83 -1.48
CA ARG A 120 20.91 -11.37 -0.38
C ARG A 120 21.64 -11.27 0.96
N ALA A 121 22.90 -11.64 1.00
CA ALA A 121 23.70 -11.51 2.23
C ALA A 121 23.81 -10.06 2.72
N ARG A 122 23.94 -9.10 1.79
CA ARG A 122 23.90 -7.66 2.08
C ARG A 122 22.55 -7.22 2.62
N PHE A 123 21.45 -7.62 1.96
CA PHE A 123 20.10 -7.30 2.39
C PHE A 123 19.83 -7.78 3.81
N GLN A 124 20.20 -9.02 4.11
CA GLN A 124 20.04 -9.61 5.45
C GLN A 124 20.82 -8.87 6.52
N ARG A 125 22.06 -8.45 6.23
CA ARG A 125 22.83 -7.61 7.16
C ARG A 125 22.16 -6.27 7.41
N GLY A 126 21.71 -5.59 6.36
CA GLY A 126 20.98 -4.33 6.46
C GLY A 126 19.71 -4.47 7.28
N LEU A 127 18.92 -5.52 6.99
CA LEU A 127 17.70 -5.82 7.73
C LEU A 127 17.98 -6.08 9.21
N LEU A 128 18.95 -6.92 9.54
CA LEU A 128 19.31 -7.22 10.93
C LEU A 128 19.83 -5.99 11.67
N SER A 129 20.65 -5.16 11.02
CA SER A 129 21.12 -3.89 11.59
C SER A 129 19.97 -2.97 11.94
N TRP A 130 19.05 -2.76 10.98
CA TRP A 130 17.88 -1.91 11.17
C TRP A 130 16.91 -2.47 12.24
N LEU A 131 16.68 -3.78 12.29
CA LEU A 131 15.82 -4.40 13.31
C LEU A 131 16.37 -4.24 14.73
N ARG A 132 17.70 -4.21 14.90
CA ARG A 132 18.36 -3.99 16.20
C ARG A 132 18.29 -2.53 16.63
N ASN A 133 18.42 -1.61 15.69
CA ASN A 133 18.37 -0.18 15.93
C ASN A 133 17.57 0.54 14.83
N PRO A 134 16.25 0.63 14.95
CA PRO A 134 15.39 1.25 13.94
C PRO A 134 15.63 2.75 13.71
N LYS A 135 16.39 3.41 14.60
CA LYS A 135 16.77 4.82 14.45
C LYS A 135 17.98 5.01 13.52
N ASP A 136 18.79 3.96 13.35
CA ASP A 136 19.91 3.96 12.42
C ASP A 136 19.44 3.47 11.04
N LEU A 137 19.30 4.39 10.11
CA LEU A 137 18.81 4.12 8.76
C LEU A 137 19.92 3.58 7.82
N SER A 138 21.14 3.34 8.30
CA SER A 138 22.21 2.77 7.47
C SER A 138 21.85 1.40 6.92
N GLY A 139 21.18 0.56 7.74
CA GLY A 139 20.65 -0.72 7.29
C GLY A 139 19.57 -0.60 6.23
N VAL A 140 18.71 0.42 6.32
CA VAL A 140 17.68 0.70 5.30
C VAL A 140 18.34 1.13 3.99
N SER A 141 19.36 2.00 4.06
CA SER A 141 20.12 2.42 2.89
C SER A 141 20.80 1.24 2.17
N GLU A 142 21.32 0.27 2.92
CA GLU A 142 21.90 -0.95 2.35
C GLU A 142 20.84 -1.82 1.68
N MET A 143 19.66 -2.01 2.30
CA MET A 143 18.52 -2.72 1.70
C MET A 143 18.04 -2.03 0.41
N LEU A 144 17.97 -0.70 0.41
CA LEU A 144 17.57 0.10 -0.74
C LEU A 144 18.55 -0.06 -1.93
N ASP A 145 19.87 -0.01 -1.67
CA ASP A 145 20.88 -0.25 -2.70
C ASP A 145 20.76 -1.66 -3.31
N VAL A 146 20.53 -2.66 -2.45
CA VAL A 146 20.30 -4.04 -2.88
C VAL A 146 19.09 -4.16 -3.78
N THR A 147 17.93 -3.60 -3.40
CA THR A 147 16.71 -3.70 -4.22
C THR A 147 16.87 -3.05 -5.59
N ARG A 148 17.55 -1.90 -5.67
CA ARG A 148 17.90 -1.25 -6.94
C ARG A 148 18.79 -2.13 -7.82
N ARG A 149 19.77 -2.81 -7.24
CA ARG A 149 20.66 -3.71 -7.96
C ARG A 149 19.95 -4.96 -8.45
N VAL A 150 19.07 -5.54 -7.64
CA VAL A 150 18.26 -6.70 -8.03
C VAL A 150 17.27 -6.31 -9.12
N GLU A 151 16.59 -5.15 -9.00
CA GLU A 151 15.72 -4.62 -10.05
C GLU A 151 16.49 -4.48 -11.40
N ALA A 152 17.74 -4.03 -11.32
CA ALA A 152 18.56 -3.85 -12.53
C ALA A 152 18.84 -5.17 -13.28
N THR A 153 18.76 -6.32 -12.62
CA THR A 153 18.94 -7.64 -13.26
C THR A 153 17.68 -8.18 -13.93
N GLN A 154 16.53 -7.58 -13.69
CA GLN A 154 15.26 -8.08 -14.22
C GLN A 154 15.01 -7.54 -15.63
N GLU A 155 14.84 -8.41 -16.60
CA GLU A 155 14.60 -8.06 -18.00
C GLU A 155 13.13 -7.67 -18.25
N LEU A 156 12.20 -8.46 -17.70
CA LEU A 156 10.77 -8.26 -17.89
C LEU A 156 10.24 -7.12 -17.02
N ALA A 157 9.44 -6.22 -17.61
CA ALA A 157 8.81 -5.11 -16.89
C ALA A 157 7.94 -5.59 -15.73
N SER A 158 7.25 -6.72 -15.87
CA SER A 158 6.43 -7.33 -14.80
C SER A 158 7.27 -7.81 -13.61
N ALA A 159 8.43 -8.43 -13.87
CA ALA A 159 9.36 -8.84 -12.83
C ALA A 159 9.98 -7.62 -12.13
N ARG A 160 10.30 -6.56 -12.89
CA ARG A 160 10.82 -5.31 -12.36
C ARG A 160 9.82 -4.57 -11.48
N ALA A 161 8.51 -4.68 -11.76
CA ALA A 161 7.48 -3.94 -11.03
C ALA A 161 7.54 -4.19 -9.53
N PHE A 162 7.73 -5.45 -9.08
CA PHE A 162 7.88 -5.77 -7.66
C PHE A 162 9.07 -5.04 -7.03
N TRP A 163 10.24 -5.08 -7.67
CA TRP A 163 11.48 -4.45 -7.15
C TRP A 163 11.39 -2.93 -7.16
N TRP A 164 10.72 -2.36 -8.15
CA TRP A 164 10.46 -0.93 -8.23
C TRP A 164 9.57 -0.46 -7.07
N VAL A 165 8.48 -1.18 -6.76
CA VAL A 165 7.62 -0.89 -5.61
C VAL A 165 8.38 -1.08 -4.30
N ALA A 166 9.16 -2.16 -4.16
CA ALA A 166 9.99 -2.40 -2.98
C ALA A 166 11.02 -1.27 -2.76
N THR A 167 11.62 -0.78 -3.85
CA THR A 167 12.52 0.38 -3.83
C THR A 167 11.79 1.63 -3.35
N GLY A 168 10.57 1.91 -3.84
CA GLY A 168 9.75 3.03 -3.40
C GLY A 168 9.42 2.96 -1.90
N MET A 169 9.02 1.78 -1.40
CA MET A 169 8.75 1.56 0.02
C MET A 169 10.00 1.82 0.89
N LEU A 170 11.16 1.28 0.49
CA LEU A 170 12.41 1.49 1.24
C LEU A 170 12.90 2.94 1.15
N THR A 171 12.62 3.64 0.06
CA THR A 171 12.89 5.08 -0.06
C THR A 171 12.04 5.86 0.95
N ALA A 172 10.72 5.62 0.99
CA ALA A 172 9.83 6.26 1.96
C ALA A 172 10.24 5.97 3.42
N LEU A 173 10.69 4.75 3.70
CA LEU A 173 11.23 4.39 5.02
C LEU A 173 12.52 5.13 5.34
N SER A 174 13.44 5.29 4.36
CA SER A 174 14.71 6.00 4.54
C SER A 174 14.55 7.50 4.72
N GLU A 175 13.47 8.07 4.19
CA GLU A 175 13.12 9.50 4.30
C GLU A 175 12.25 9.80 5.52
N GLY A 176 11.87 8.78 6.30
CA GLY A 176 11.02 8.92 7.47
C GLY A 176 9.54 9.15 7.16
N ALA A 177 9.13 9.01 5.89
CA ALA A 177 7.74 9.10 5.47
C ALA A 177 6.92 7.85 5.81
N LEU A 178 7.60 6.72 6.08
CA LEU A 178 6.98 5.46 6.48
C LEU A 178 7.49 5.08 7.87
N PRO A 179 6.60 4.89 8.88
CA PRO A 179 7.03 4.49 10.23
C PRO A 179 7.53 3.04 10.27
N ALA A 180 8.50 2.76 11.15
CA ALA A 180 9.14 1.45 11.31
C ALA A 180 8.25 0.46 12.10
N GLU A 181 7.01 0.26 11.68
CA GLU A 181 6.04 -0.62 12.32
C GLU A 181 6.26 -2.11 11.97
N VAL A 182 5.50 -2.97 12.63
CA VAL A 182 5.60 -4.43 12.46
C VAL A 182 5.36 -4.85 11.01
N ASP A 183 4.36 -4.28 10.36
CA ASP A 183 3.99 -4.61 8.98
C ASP A 183 5.11 -4.26 7.99
N VAL A 184 5.79 -3.12 8.20
CA VAL A 184 6.94 -2.71 7.37
C VAL A 184 8.11 -3.68 7.55
N LYS A 185 8.37 -4.14 8.79
CA LYS A 185 9.38 -5.17 9.08
C LYS A 185 9.06 -6.50 8.39
N GLN A 186 7.78 -6.91 8.39
CA GLN A 186 7.33 -8.10 7.69
C GLN A 186 7.47 -7.96 6.18
N LEU A 187 7.18 -6.78 5.60
CA LEU A 187 7.39 -6.53 4.18
C LEU A 187 8.88 -6.63 3.80
N CYS A 188 9.79 -6.10 4.62
CA CYS A 188 11.23 -6.28 4.40
C CYS A 188 11.65 -7.77 4.43
N ALA A 189 11.11 -8.56 5.36
CA ALA A 189 11.35 -10.00 5.37
C ALA A 189 10.82 -10.71 4.12
N ARG A 190 9.67 -10.27 3.57
CA ARG A 190 9.14 -10.78 2.30
C ARG A 190 10.00 -10.41 1.10
N ILE A 191 10.67 -9.27 1.11
CA ILE A 191 11.65 -8.90 0.07
C ILE A 191 12.84 -9.87 0.09
N ASP A 192 13.41 -10.20 1.26
CA ASP A 192 14.46 -11.24 1.36
C ASP A 192 14.01 -12.59 0.78
N LEU A 193 12.76 -12.98 1.08
CA LEU A 193 12.19 -14.21 0.54
C LEU A 193 12.10 -14.18 -1.00
N GLN A 194 11.81 -13.03 -1.61
CA GLN A 194 11.80 -12.91 -3.06
C GLN A 194 13.20 -12.98 -3.67
N ILE A 195 14.23 -12.41 -3.02
CA ILE A 195 15.62 -12.58 -3.47
C ILE A 195 15.99 -14.07 -3.43
N ARG A 196 15.58 -14.77 -2.38
CA ARG A 196 15.78 -16.21 -2.25
C ARG A 196 15.12 -16.99 -3.40
N ARG A 197 13.88 -16.67 -3.74
CA ARG A 197 13.15 -17.30 -4.85
C ARG A 197 13.85 -17.10 -6.20
N LEU A 198 14.42 -15.91 -6.45
CA LEU A 198 15.23 -15.68 -7.64
C LEU A 198 16.51 -16.51 -7.69
N LEU A 199 17.06 -16.91 -6.52
CA LEU A 199 18.23 -17.80 -6.43
C LEU A 199 17.89 -19.26 -6.70
N GLU A 200 16.69 -19.68 -6.30
CA GLU A 200 16.23 -21.06 -6.41
C GLU A 200 15.70 -21.38 -7.84
N GLY A 201 15.41 -20.33 -8.66
CA GLY A 201 15.02 -20.45 -10.07
C GLY A 201 13.55 -20.60 -10.27
#